data_7634aa611ef59429e08a6395f6c1dcbd
#
_entry.id   7634aa611ef59429e08a6395f6c1dcbd
#
_cell.length_a   1.000
_cell.length_b   1.000
_cell.length_c   1.000
_cell.angle_alpha   90.00
_cell.angle_beta   90.00
_cell.angle_gamma   90.00
#
_symmetry.space_group_name_H-M   'P 1'
#
loop_
_entity.id
_entity.type
_entity.pdbx_description
1 polymer ?
#
loop_
_entity_poly.entity_id
_entity_poly.type
_entity_poly.pdbx_seq_one_letter_code
_entity_poly.pdbx_strand_id
1 'polypeptide(L)'
;MTVTVVQPGALGTLEHDALFYATDDEYVAGVLGFVREGLQRDEPVLVSVPHWNLDLLREALTPEETPRVRLRDMTVAGRNPGRIIGNVLTAFVREHPGTRVRIVGEPIWAGRTDEEYPACAEHEALINLALGPMPAYIQCPYDTAKLPTSVLTDATRTHPTLAAGTERWTSPAYSDPGTIAASFDLSLSPVPPDAEFVVIGPDTGAHRARELVHDAGRVHGLDGERLAEVRLVAQELAVNTLTHSPARRGLLEVWTADDHLVVQMQDGGRIADPLVGRRPPEPPHVGHGLFVVHQLADLVRIHHESSGTVVRTYFRLP
;
A
#
# COMPACT_ATOMS: atom_id res chain seq x y z
N MET A 1 4.27 1.00 -36.04
CA MET A 1 3.65 1.58 -34.86
C MET A 1 4.38 2.88 -34.57
N THR A 2 3.69 4.01 -34.56
CA THR A 2 4.32 5.32 -34.31
C THR A 2 4.49 5.45 -32.79
N VAL A 3 5.73 5.39 -32.30
CA VAL A 3 6.05 5.62 -30.89
C VAL A 3 5.81 7.09 -30.61
N THR A 4 4.75 7.41 -29.86
CA THR A 4 4.51 8.77 -29.37
C THR A 4 5.45 9.01 -28.19
N VAL A 5 6.50 9.80 -28.39
CA VAL A 5 7.38 10.25 -27.30
C VAL A 5 6.54 11.14 -26.37
N VAL A 6 6.31 10.68 -25.17
CA VAL A 6 5.64 11.45 -24.11
C VAL A 6 6.61 12.56 -23.68
N GLN A 7 6.20 13.82 -23.85
CA GLN A 7 6.97 14.97 -23.33
C GLN A 7 6.84 15.04 -21.79
N PRO A 8 7.88 15.47 -21.06
CA PRO A 8 7.80 15.64 -19.61
C PRO A 8 6.64 16.57 -19.24
N GLY A 9 5.80 16.12 -18.32
CA GLY A 9 4.63 16.86 -17.83
C GLY A 9 5.00 18.23 -17.23
N ALA A 10 4.05 19.14 -17.21
CA ALA A 10 4.21 20.43 -16.54
C ALA A 10 4.49 20.23 -15.04
N LEU A 11 5.30 21.12 -14.45
CA LEU A 11 5.50 21.19 -13.00
C LEU A 11 4.13 21.18 -12.29
N GLY A 12 3.81 20.09 -11.54
CA GLY A 12 2.57 19.99 -10.79
C GLY A 12 1.70 18.77 -11.09
N THR A 13 2.11 17.84 -11.96
CA THR A 13 1.37 16.61 -12.24
C THR A 13 2.22 15.37 -12.01
N LEU A 14 1.58 14.30 -11.53
CA LEU A 14 2.20 12.98 -11.39
C LEU A 14 2.56 12.41 -12.76
N GLU A 15 3.77 11.88 -12.90
CA GLU A 15 4.13 10.86 -13.88
C GLU A 15 4.29 9.52 -13.17
N HIS A 16 3.75 8.43 -13.74
CA HIS A 16 3.75 7.12 -13.10
C HIS A 16 3.98 6.02 -14.16
N ASP A 17 5.13 5.35 -14.03
CA ASP A 17 5.61 4.38 -15.00
C ASP A 17 5.74 2.99 -14.38
N ALA A 18 5.39 1.94 -15.15
CA ALA A 18 5.86 0.59 -14.88
C ALA A 18 7.15 0.31 -15.67
N LEU A 19 8.23 -0.04 -15.00
CA LEU A 19 9.48 -0.50 -15.61
C LEU A 19 9.50 -2.02 -15.66
N PHE A 20 9.45 -2.62 -16.85
CA PHE A 20 9.59 -4.05 -17.05
C PHE A 20 11.06 -4.43 -17.25
N TYR A 21 11.53 -5.44 -16.52
CA TYR A 21 12.89 -5.98 -16.60
C TYR A 21 12.85 -7.50 -16.43
N ALA A 22 13.88 -8.20 -16.93
CA ALA A 22 14.01 -9.65 -16.83
C ALA A 22 15.31 -10.11 -16.13
N THR A 23 16.29 -9.22 -15.99
CA THR A 23 17.58 -9.51 -15.38
C THR A 23 18.00 -8.42 -14.40
N ASP A 24 18.91 -8.75 -13.48
CA ASP A 24 19.46 -7.77 -12.52
C ASP A 24 20.19 -6.62 -13.25
N ASP A 25 20.88 -6.89 -14.37
CA ASP A 25 21.53 -5.86 -15.19
C ASP A 25 20.51 -4.89 -15.80
N GLU A 26 19.38 -5.40 -16.33
CA GLU A 26 18.30 -4.56 -16.85
C GLU A 26 17.64 -3.74 -15.74
N TYR A 27 17.45 -4.35 -14.55
CA TYR A 27 16.93 -3.67 -13.37
C TYR A 27 17.83 -2.50 -12.98
N VAL A 28 19.11 -2.78 -12.76
CA VAL A 28 20.10 -1.76 -12.37
C VAL A 28 20.20 -0.66 -13.42
N ALA A 29 20.28 -1.01 -14.70
CA ALA A 29 20.36 -0.03 -15.78
C ALA A 29 19.12 0.88 -15.84
N GLY A 30 17.92 0.30 -15.75
CA GLY A 30 16.65 1.03 -15.80
C GLY A 30 16.47 1.96 -14.61
N VAL A 31 16.64 1.43 -13.39
CA VAL A 31 16.49 2.19 -12.15
C VAL A 31 17.55 3.29 -12.03
N LEU A 32 18.84 2.98 -12.28
CA LEU A 32 19.89 4.01 -12.20
C LEU A 32 19.78 5.05 -13.31
N GLY A 33 19.30 4.67 -14.51
CA GLY A 33 18.99 5.65 -15.55
C GLY A 33 17.97 6.68 -15.06
N PHE A 34 16.90 6.22 -14.45
CA PHE A 34 15.86 7.08 -13.86
C PHE A 34 16.39 7.94 -12.70
N VAL A 35 17.17 7.34 -11.79
CA VAL A 35 17.81 8.03 -10.66
C VAL A 35 18.75 9.14 -11.15
N ARG A 36 19.68 8.82 -12.07
CA ARG A 36 20.69 9.73 -12.60
C ARG A 36 20.07 10.92 -13.34
N GLU A 37 19.00 10.67 -14.11
CA GLU A 37 18.25 11.75 -14.75
C GLU A 37 17.67 12.73 -13.72
N GLY A 38 17.17 12.25 -12.57
CA GLY A 38 16.71 13.08 -11.46
C GLY A 38 17.86 13.89 -10.84
N LEU A 39 18.98 13.24 -10.54
CA LEU A 39 20.15 13.89 -9.96
C LEU A 39 20.73 14.98 -10.87
N GLN A 40 20.68 14.81 -12.21
CA GLN A 40 21.10 15.81 -13.18
C GLN A 40 20.19 17.03 -13.24
N ARG A 41 18.93 16.87 -12.82
CA ARG A 41 17.93 17.95 -12.74
C ARG A 41 17.79 18.55 -11.33
N ASP A 42 18.66 18.14 -10.40
CA ASP A 42 18.58 18.47 -8.99
C ASP A 42 17.23 18.12 -8.33
N GLU A 43 16.54 17.09 -8.85
CA GLU A 43 15.33 16.54 -8.26
C GLU A 43 15.72 15.66 -7.04
N PRO A 44 15.04 15.78 -5.87
CA PRO A 44 15.21 14.85 -4.77
C PRO A 44 14.82 13.43 -5.18
N VAL A 45 15.63 12.43 -4.81
CA VAL A 45 15.44 11.03 -5.22
C VAL A 45 15.24 10.13 -4.01
N LEU A 46 14.15 9.36 -4.04
CA LEU A 46 13.86 8.25 -3.12
C LEU A 46 13.84 6.93 -3.91
N VAL A 47 14.54 5.93 -3.41
CA VAL A 47 14.45 4.55 -3.89
C VAL A 47 13.95 3.69 -2.74
N SER A 48 12.73 3.17 -2.86
CA SER A 48 12.07 2.32 -1.89
C SER A 48 11.74 0.98 -2.55
N VAL A 49 12.64 0.02 -2.42
CA VAL A 49 12.59 -1.30 -3.07
C VAL A 49 12.99 -2.38 -2.05
N PRO A 50 12.74 -3.68 -2.31
CA PRO A 50 13.19 -4.75 -1.43
C PRO A 50 14.69 -4.72 -1.16
N HIS A 51 15.12 -5.17 0.03
CA HIS A 51 16.53 -5.09 0.46
C HIS A 51 17.51 -5.75 -0.52
N TRP A 52 17.15 -6.87 -1.16
CA TRP A 52 18.01 -7.51 -2.16
C TRP A 52 18.24 -6.63 -3.40
N ASN A 53 17.24 -5.88 -3.83
CA ASN A 53 17.38 -4.91 -4.92
C ASN A 53 18.10 -3.63 -4.46
N LEU A 54 17.98 -3.25 -3.19
CA LEU A 54 18.79 -2.16 -2.61
C LEU A 54 20.30 -2.51 -2.65
N ASP A 55 20.65 -3.77 -2.40
CA ASP A 55 22.05 -4.18 -2.39
C ASP A 55 22.65 -4.07 -3.80
N LEU A 56 21.93 -4.50 -4.85
CA LEU A 56 22.34 -4.29 -6.24
C LEU A 56 22.57 -2.81 -6.57
N LEU A 57 21.64 -1.95 -6.13
CA LEU A 57 21.74 -0.51 -6.40
C LEU A 57 22.87 0.16 -5.60
N ARG A 58 23.14 -0.27 -4.36
CA ARG A 58 24.25 0.24 -3.56
C ARG A 58 25.61 -0.05 -4.17
N GLU A 59 25.76 -1.23 -4.77
CA GLU A 59 27.00 -1.62 -5.47
C GLU A 59 27.21 -0.81 -6.76
N ALA A 60 26.12 -0.35 -7.40
CA ALA A 60 26.18 0.30 -8.70
C ALA A 60 26.12 1.85 -8.62
N LEU A 61 25.75 2.42 -7.45
CA LEU A 61 25.81 3.87 -7.19
C LEU A 61 27.27 4.31 -6.94
N THR A 62 27.66 5.45 -7.52
CA THR A 62 28.99 6.02 -7.23
C THR A 62 29.04 6.65 -5.83
N PRO A 63 30.24 6.87 -5.25
CA PRO A 63 30.38 7.58 -3.97
C PRO A 63 29.77 8.98 -3.97
N GLU A 64 29.72 9.66 -5.12
CA GLU A 64 29.13 10.98 -5.28
C GLU A 64 27.59 10.94 -5.38
N GLU A 65 27.04 9.86 -5.94
CA GLU A 65 25.57 9.66 -6.06
C GLU A 65 24.94 9.21 -4.74
N THR A 66 25.61 8.33 -4.00
CA THR A 66 25.08 7.70 -2.78
C THR A 66 24.50 8.69 -1.77
N PRO A 67 25.15 9.79 -1.38
CA PRO A 67 24.59 10.74 -0.40
C PRO A 67 23.42 11.57 -0.94
N ARG A 68 23.17 11.55 -2.24
CA ARG A 68 22.08 12.29 -2.90
C ARG A 68 20.81 11.46 -3.11
N VAL A 69 20.88 10.13 -2.85
CA VAL A 69 19.77 9.19 -3.02
C VAL A 69 19.32 8.64 -1.67
N ARG A 70 18.06 8.85 -1.32
CA ARG A 70 17.49 8.22 -0.12
C ARG A 70 17.12 6.79 -0.44
N LEU A 71 17.72 5.82 0.25
CA LEU A 71 17.42 4.40 0.12
C LEU A 71 16.53 3.93 1.27
N ARG A 72 15.49 3.15 0.96
CA ARG A 72 14.55 2.60 1.95
C ARG A 72 14.17 1.17 1.59
N ASP A 73 14.18 0.28 2.57
CA ASP A 73 13.70 -1.10 2.38
C ASP A 73 12.17 -1.13 2.33
N MET A 74 11.62 -1.52 1.16
CA MET A 74 10.18 -1.63 0.93
C MET A 74 9.56 -2.82 1.67
N THR A 75 10.33 -3.86 1.96
CA THR A 75 9.81 -5.01 2.73
C THR A 75 9.40 -4.61 4.14
N VAL A 76 10.02 -3.55 4.68
CA VAL A 76 9.69 -2.95 5.97
C VAL A 76 8.69 -1.79 5.80
N ALA A 77 9.00 -0.83 4.94
CA ALA A 77 8.20 0.39 4.77
C ALA A 77 6.83 0.11 4.16
N GLY A 78 6.76 -0.86 3.24
CA GLY A 78 5.57 -1.25 2.48
C GLY A 78 5.03 -2.64 2.83
N ARG A 79 5.38 -3.20 4.01
CA ARG A 79 4.82 -4.49 4.44
C ARG A 79 3.30 -4.49 4.37
N ASN A 80 2.65 -3.42 4.84
CA ASN A 80 1.26 -3.12 4.55
C ASN A 80 1.18 -2.11 3.39
N PRO A 81 0.67 -2.46 2.21
CA PRO A 81 0.58 -1.55 1.06
C PRO A 81 -0.23 -0.29 1.37
N GLY A 82 -1.21 -0.37 2.27
CA GLY A 82 -2.01 0.78 2.70
C GLY A 82 -1.24 1.92 3.36
N ARG A 83 0.01 1.69 3.81
CA ARG A 83 0.88 2.71 4.41
C ARG A 83 1.69 3.50 3.38
N ILE A 84 1.92 2.95 2.19
CA ILE A 84 2.94 3.46 1.26
C ILE A 84 2.57 4.85 0.77
N ILE A 85 1.32 5.09 0.37
CA ILE A 85 0.87 6.41 -0.13
C ILE A 85 1.15 7.50 0.90
N GLY A 86 0.76 7.29 2.17
CA GLY A 86 0.93 8.29 3.23
C GLY A 86 2.37 8.46 3.69
N ASN A 87 3.02 7.35 4.08
CA ASN A 87 4.28 7.38 4.83
C ASN A 87 5.53 7.34 3.96
N VAL A 88 5.40 6.93 2.70
CA VAL A 88 6.54 6.85 1.78
C VAL A 88 6.40 7.95 0.73
N LEU A 89 5.35 7.89 -0.09
CA LEU A 89 5.22 8.76 -1.26
C LEU A 89 4.87 10.20 -0.89
N THR A 90 3.71 10.41 -0.24
CA THR A 90 3.23 11.74 0.13
C THR A 90 4.17 12.40 1.16
N ALA A 91 4.72 11.64 2.10
CA ALA A 91 5.67 12.16 3.06
C ALA A 91 6.91 12.73 2.36
N PHE A 92 7.48 12.00 1.40
CA PHE A 92 8.64 12.44 0.64
C PHE A 92 8.35 13.68 -0.22
N VAL A 93 7.20 13.74 -0.89
CA VAL A 93 6.79 14.93 -1.64
C VAL A 93 6.65 16.16 -0.72
N ARG A 94 6.06 16.00 0.47
CA ARG A 94 5.87 17.09 1.44
C ARG A 94 7.17 17.61 2.06
N GLU A 95 8.21 16.78 2.14
CA GLU A 95 9.54 17.20 2.58
C GLU A 95 10.24 18.13 1.57
N HIS A 96 9.77 18.15 0.30
CA HIS A 96 10.38 18.90 -0.80
C HIS A 96 9.37 19.84 -1.48
N PRO A 97 8.80 20.83 -0.76
CA PRO A 97 7.77 21.71 -1.29
C PRO A 97 8.28 22.53 -2.49
N GLY A 98 7.46 22.61 -3.53
CA GLY A 98 7.79 23.39 -4.74
C GLY A 98 8.81 22.74 -5.68
N THR A 99 9.27 21.51 -5.37
CA THR A 99 10.24 20.78 -6.18
C THR A 99 9.61 19.47 -6.67
N ARG A 100 9.85 19.12 -7.93
CA ARG A 100 9.50 17.80 -8.43
C ARG A 100 10.41 16.75 -7.79
N VAL A 101 9.84 15.66 -7.30
CA VAL A 101 10.60 14.54 -6.72
C VAL A 101 10.59 13.34 -7.65
N ARG A 102 11.61 12.50 -7.55
CA ARG A 102 11.67 11.18 -8.19
C ARG A 102 11.61 10.08 -7.16
N ILE A 103 10.77 9.09 -7.44
CA ILE A 103 10.58 7.96 -6.53
C ILE A 103 10.63 6.66 -7.35
N VAL A 104 11.50 5.74 -6.94
CA VAL A 104 11.40 4.34 -7.36
C VAL A 104 10.69 3.60 -6.23
N GLY A 105 9.56 2.97 -6.55
CA GLY A 105 8.73 2.21 -5.60
C GLY A 105 8.50 0.80 -6.10
N GLU A 106 8.81 -0.23 -5.30
CA GLU A 106 8.60 -1.63 -5.67
C GLU A 106 7.74 -2.33 -4.59
N PRO A 107 6.41 -2.08 -4.55
CA PRO A 107 5.53 -2.74 -3.59
C PRO A 107 5.17 -4.17 -3.99
N ILE A 108 5.38 -4.55 -5.26
CA ILE A 108 5.07 -5.88 -5.81
C ILE A 108 6.36 -6.59 -6.20
N TRP A 109 6.66 -7.69 -5.52
CA TRP A 109 7.80 -8.56 -5.81
C TRP A 109 7.39 -10.05 -5.76
N ALA A 110 8.20 -10.92 -6.34
CA ALA A 110 8.01 -12.36 -6.23
C ALA A 110 8.13 -12.80 -4.76
N GLY A 111 7.05 -13.33 -4.20
CA GLY A 111 6.94 -13.70 -2.79
C GLY A 111 5.87 -12.92 -2.02
N ARG A 112 5.21 -11.92 -2.63
CA ARG A 112 3.92 -11.44 -2.13
C ARG A 112 2.91 -12.59 -2.21
N THR A 113 2.18 -12.81 -1.14
CA THR A 113 1.14 -13.84 -1.08
C THR A 113 -0.10 -13.45 -1.87
N ASP A 114 -0.95 -14.43 -2.20
CA ASP A 114 -2.25 -14.18 -2.83
C ASP A 114 -3.16 -13.30 -1.96
N GLU A 115 -2.98 -13.32 -0.64
CA GLU A 115 -3.71 -12.47 0.30
C GLU A 115 -3.21 -11.02 0.28
N GLU A 116 -1.89 -10.79 0.10
CA GLU A 116 -1.29 -9.45 0.03
C GLU A 116 -1.48 -8.78 -1.33
N TYR A 117 -1.42 -9.57 -2.41
CA TYR A 117 -1.36 -9.04 -3.78
C TYR A 117 -2.49 -8.07 -4.14
N PRO A 118 -3.78 -8.33 -3.81
CA PRO A 118 -4.85 -7.40 -4.14
C PRO A 118 -4.67 -6.01 -3.49
N ALA A 119 -4.14 -5.95 -2.26
CA ALA A 119 -3.85 -4.69 -1.60
C ALA A 119 -2.66 -3.94 -2.26
N CYS A 120 -1.68 -4.69 -2.81
CA CYS A 120 -0.57 -4.12 -3.56
C CYS A 120 -1.04 -3.55 -4.90
N ALA A 121 -1.86 -4.28 -5.65
CA ALA A 121 -2.37 -3.86 -6.94
C ALA A 121 -3.37 -2.69 -6.82
N GLU A 122 -4.21 -2.70 -5.79
CA GLU A 122 -5.06 -1.57 -5.43
C GLU A 122 -4.22 -0.32 -5.11
N HIS A 123 -3.13 -0.48 -4.36
CA HIS A 123 -2.21 0.61 -4.05
C HIS A 123 -1.65 1.27 -5.32
N GLU A 124 -1.20 0.48 -6.31
CA GLU A 124 -0.68 0.99 -7.58
C GLU A 124 -1.72 1.83 -8.35
N ALA A 125 -2.97 1.38 -8.38
CA ALA A 125 -4.04 2.17 -8.97
C ALA A 125 -4.28 3.48 -8.20
N LEU A 126 -4.29 3.41 -6.85
CA LEU A 126 -4.58 4.54 -5.97
C LEU A 126 -3.48 5.61 -5.94
N ILE A 127 -2.24 5.30 -6.32
CA ILE A 127 -1.17 6.30 -6.50
C ILE A 127 -1.66 7.42 -7.43
N ASN A 128 -2.30 7.06 -8.56
CA ASN A 128 -2.76 8.03 -9.56
C ASN A 128 -3.84 8.99 -9.02
N LEU A 129 -4.70 8.52 -8.11
CA LEU A 129 -5.70 9.36 -7.43
C LEU A 129 -5.07 10.22 -6.32
N ALA A 130 -4.17 9.61 -5.54
CA ALA A 130 -3.62 10.25 -4.36
C ALA A 130 -2.61 11.35 -4.68
N LEU A 131 -1.76 11.13 -5.69
CA LEU A 131 -0.65 12.01 -6.05
C LEU A 131 -0.87 12.75 -7.38
N GLY A 132 -1.99 12.55 -8.07
CA GLY A 132 -2.26 13.17 -9.37
C GLY A 132 -1.91 14.67 -9.49
N PRO A 133 -2.25 15.53 -8.50
CA PRO A 133 -1.90 16.95 -8.53
C PRO A 133 -0.49 17.26 -7.99
N MET A 134 0.30 16.26 -7.58
CA MET A 134 1.60 16.48 -6.95
C MET A 134 2.75 16.43 -7.96
N PRO A 135 3.81 17.26 -7.80
CA PRO A 135 4.97 17.27 -8.67
C PRO A 135 5.88 16.06 -8.35
N ALA A 136 5.47 14.89 -8.81
CA ALA A 136 6.19 13.64 -8.60
C ALA A 136 6.35 12.84 -9.88
N TYR A 137 7.46 12.14 -10.02
CA TYR A 137 7.68 11.12 -11.01
C TYR A 137 7.99 9.80 -10.32
N ILE A 138 7.10 8.82 -10.46
CA ILE A 138 7.19 7.51 -9.82
C ILE A 138 7.45 6.45 -10.88
N GLN A 139 8.44 5.60 -10.64
CA GLN A 139 8.74 4.42 -11.44
C GLN A 139 8.60 3.17 -10.57
N CYS A 140 7.78 2.21 -11.02
CA CYS A 140 7.54 0.95 -10.33
C CYS A 140 8.14 -0.22 -11.15
N PRO A 141 9.21 -0.86 -10.66
CA PRO A 141 9.84 -2.00 -11.33
C PRO A 141 8.99 -3.28 -11.23
N TYR A 142 8.96 -4.05 -12.34
CA TYR A 142 8.27 -5.35 -12.44
C TYR A 142 9.19 -6.39 -13.07
N ASP A 143 9.52 -7.44 -12.32
CA ASP A 143 10.34 -8.57 -12.77
C ASP A 143 9.51 -9.51 -13.67
N THR A 144 9.75 -9.45 -14.99
CA THR A 144 9.01 -10.26 -15.97
C THR A 144 9.41 -11.73 -15.97
N ALA A 145 10.53 -12.07 -15.37
CA ALA A 145 11.00 -13.45 -15.24
C ALA A 145 10.39 -14.17 -14.03
N LYS A 146 10.02 -13.42 -12.98
CA LYS A 146 9.57 -14.01 -11.70
C LYS A 146 8.11 -13.74 -11.40
N LEU A 147 7.51 -12.67 -11.93
CA LEU A 147 6.12 -12.31 -11.65
C LEU A 147 5.15 -13.04 -12.61
N PRO A 148 3.98 -13.46 -12.11
CA PRO A 148 2.93 -14.04 -12.95
C PRO A 148 2.45 -13.08 -14.06
N THR A 149 2.05 -13.62 -15.21
CA THR A 149 1.51 -12.83 -16.33
C THR A 149 0.31 -11.96 -15.93
N SER A 150 -0.53 -12.42 -14.99
CA SER A 150 -1.64 -11.62 -14.46
C SER A 150 -1.17 -10.35 -13.79
N VAL A 151 -0.12 -10.42 -12.98
CA VAL A 151 0.50 -9.26 -12.31
C VAL A 151 1.06 -8.27 -13.32
N LEU A 152 1.75 -8.75 -14.36
CA LEU A 152 2.26 -7.90 -15.44
C LEU A 152 1.13 -7.25 -16.24
N THR A 153 0.03 -7.95 -16.44
CA THR A 153 -1.18 -7.40 -17.07
C THR A 153 -1.79 -6.29 -16.20
N ASP A 154 -1.90 -6.51 -14.89
CA ASP A 154 -2.42 -5.49 -13.98
C ASP A 154 -1.50 -4.26 -13.92
N ALA A 155 -0.18 -4.43 -14.00
CA ALA A 155 0.75 -3.31 -14.11
C ALA A 155 0.44 -2.42 -15.33
N THR A 156 0.05 -3.00 -16.48
CA THR A 156 -0.36 -2.21 -17.65
C THR A 156 -1.66 -1.43 -17.45
N ARG A 157 -2.53 -1.87 -16.56
CA ARG A 157 -3.81 -1.22 -16.24
C ARG A 157 -3.65 -0.10 -15.22
N THR A 158 -2.70 -0.22 -14.31
CA THR A 158 -2.48 0.72 -13.20
C THR A 158 -1.53 1.85 -13.56
N HIS A 159 -0.71 1.72 -14.62
CA HIS A 159 0.30 2.70 -15.00
C HIS A 159 -0.03 3.37 -16.34
N PRO A 160 -0.08 4.72 -16.38
CA PRO A 160 -0.29 5.46 -17.65
C PRO A 160 0.83 5.23 -18.66
N THR A 161 2.06 5.02 -18.17
CA THR A 161 3.25 4.82 -19.02
C THR A 161 3.94 3.51 -18.65
N LEU A 162 4.45 2.85 -19.69
CA LEU A 162 5.22 1.61 -19.59
C LEU A 162 6.63 1.86 -20.10
N ALA A 163 7.62 1.19 -19.50
CA ALA A 163 9.03 1.31 -19.86
C ALA A 163 9.71 -0.06 -19.90
N ALA A 164 10.63 -0.26 -20.84
CA ALA A 164 11.55 -1.39 -20.89
C ALA A 164 12.87 -0.96 -21.53
N GLY A 165 13.99 -1.18 -20.85
CA GLY A 165 15.29 -0.65 -21.27
C GLY A 165 15.24 0.88 -21.41
N THR A 166 15.48 1.38 -22.62
CA THR A 166 15.43 2.83 -22.96
C THR A 166 14.10 3.25 -23.60
N GLU A 167 13.20 2.31 -23.87
CA GLU A 167 11.92 2.60 -24.52
C GLU A 167 10.86 2.96 -23.50
N ARG A 168 9.98 3.91 -23.87
CA ARG A 168 8.82 4.32 -23.08
C ARG A 168 7.64 4.56 -24.00
N TRP A 169 6.46 4.09 -23.58
CA TRP A 169 5.23 4.25 -24.35
C TRP A 169 4.00 4.38 -23.43
N THR A 170 2.96 5.01 -23.93
CA THR A 170 1.68 5.09 -23.22
C THR A 170 1.02 3.71 -23.15
N SER A 171 0.51 3.34 -21.98
CA SER A 171 -0.21 2.10 -21.81
C SER A 171 -1.58 2.16 -22.48
N PRO A 172 -1.87 1.28 -23.46
CA PRO A 172 -3.20 1.22 -24.06
C PRO A 172 -4.27 0.60 -23.14
N ALA A 173 -3.85 -0.07 -22.06
CA ALA A 173 -4.72 -0.72 -21.10
C ALA A 173 -5.04 0.16 -19.87
N TYR A 174 -4.32 1.27 -19.70
CA TYR A 174 -4.58 2.20 -18.62
C TYR A 174 -5.98 2.80 -18.71
N SER A 175 -6.69 2.85 -17.60
CA SER A 175 -8.02 3.42 -17.55
C SER A 175 -8.28 4.15 -16.22
N ASP A 176 -9.54 4.44 -15.89
CA ASP A 176 -9.90 5.16 -14.68
C ASP A 176 -9.35 4.49 -13.41
N PRO A 177 -8.47 5.18 -12.65
CA PRO A 177 -7.81 4.59 -11.49
C PRO A 177 -8.77 4.12 -10.39
N GLY A 178 -9.90 4.79 -10.20
CA GLY A 178 -10.90 4.40 -9.22
C GLY A 178 -11.58 3.08 -9.59
N THR A 179 -11.91 2.91 -10.87
CA THR A 179 -12.48 1.67 -11.39
C THR A 179 -11.48 0.52 -11.30
N ILE A 180 -10.21 0.77 -11.61
CA ILE A 180 -9.16 -0.24 -11.49
C ILE A 180 -8.94 -0.62 -10.02
N ALA A 181 -8.83 0.35 -9.11
CA ALA A 181 -8.70 0.06 -7.68
C ALA A 181 -9.87 -0.80 -7.16
N ALA A 182 -11.11 -0.45 -7.53
CA ALA A 182 -12.28 -1.23 -7.14
C ALA A 182 -12.28 -2.67 -7.70
N SER A 183 -11.58 -2.92 -8.81
CA SER A 183 -11.47 -4.28 -9.37
C SER A 183 -10.60 -5.22 -8.53
N PHE A 184 -9.83 -4.70 -7.58
CA PHE A 184 -9.03 -5.47 -6.61
C PHE A 184 -9.71 -5.67 -5.26
N ASP A 185 -10.96 -5.21 -5.11
CA ASP A 185 -11.83 -5.54 -3.98
C ASP A 185 -12.34 -6.98 -4.12
N LEU A 186 -11.43 -7.93 -3.91
CA LEU A 186 -11.71 -9.37 -4.03
C LEU A 186 -12.27 -9.91 -2.72
N SER A 187 -13.17 -10.90 -2.85
CA SER A 187 -13.73 -11.63 -1.71
C SER A 187 -12.63 -12.18 -0.80
N LEU A 188 -12.84 -12.06 0.50
CA LEU A 188 -11.93 -12.59 1.51
C LEU A 188 -12.18 -14.09 1.72
N SER A 189 -11.14 -14.79 2.16
CA SER A 189 -11.26 -16.18 2.60
C SER A 189 -12.33 -16.31 3.71
N PRO A 190 -13.08 -17.42 3.80
CA PRO A 190 -14.07 -17.62 4.85
C PRO A 190 -13.45 -17.52 6.24
N VAL A 191 -14.21 -16.99 7.19
CA VAL A 191 -13.85 -17.01 8.61
C VAL A 191 -13.94 -18.47 9.09
N PRO A 192 -12.92 -19.00 9.79
CA PRO A 192 -12.96 -20.37 10.30
C PRO A 192 -14.04 -20.53 11.39
N PRO A 193 -14.65 -21.73 11.51
CA PRO A 193 -15.78 -21.95 12.42
C PRO A 193 -15.41 -21.85 13.92
N ASP A 194 -14.15 -21.91 14.25
CA ASP A 194 -13.60 -21.79 15.59
C ASP A 194 -13.09 -20.38 15.91
N ALA A 195 -13.32 -19.41 15.04
CA ALA A 195 -12.99 -18.01 15.32
C ALA A 195 -13.76 -17.50 16.56
N GLU A 196 -13.03 -16.85 17.43
CA GLU A 196 -13.65 -16.17 18.56
C GLU A 196 -14.32 -14.86 18.08
N PHE A 197 -15.43 -14.46 18.70
CA PHE A 197 -16.13 -13.27 18.25
C PHE A 197 -16.79 -12.48 19.38
N VAL A 198 -17.07 -11.22 19.10
CA VAL A 198 -17.90 -10.34 19.92
C VAL A 198 -18.74 -9.42 19.05
N VAL A 199 -20.00 -9.27 19.43
CA VAL A 199 -20.89 -8.27 18.81
C VAL A 199 -20.61 -6.90 19.43
N ILE A 200 -20.22 -5.95 18.57
CA ILE A 200 -20.01 -4.55 18.94
C ILE A 200 -21.32 -3.79 18.77
N GLY A 201 -21.65 -2.98 19.76
CA GLY A 201 -22.84 -2.13 19.77
C GLY A 201 -22.75 -1.06 20.84
N PRO A 202 -23.75 -0.14 20.94
CA PRO A 202 -23.74 0.93 21.93
C PRO A 202 -23.58 0.47 23.37
N ASP A 203 -24.12 -0.72 23.70
CA ASP A 203 -24.11 -1.28 25.05
C ASP A 203 -22.80 -2.01 25.38
N THR A 204 -22.13 -2.58 24.35
CA THR A 204 -20.88 -3.33 24.51
C THR A 204 -19.65 -2.45 24.36
N GLY A 205 -19.73 -1.44 23.47
CA GLY A 205 -18.64 -0.49 23.23
C GLY A 205 -17.36 -1.13 22.66
N ALA A 206 -16.34 -0.30 22.44
CA ALA A 206 -15.03 -0.74 21.93
C ALA A 206 -14.20 -1.51 23.00
N HIS A 207 -14.60 -1.45 24.25
CA HIS A 207 -13.91 -2.16 25.34
C HIS A 207 -13.89 -3.68 25.15
N ARG A 208 -15.03 -4.28 24.74
CA ARG A 208 -15.11 -5.73 24.50
C ARG A 208 -14.26 -6.18 23.31
N ALA A 209 -14.11 -5.34 22.28
CA ALA A 209 -13.19 -5.61 21.19
C ALA A 209 -11.75 -5.72 21.70
N ARG A 210 -11.32 -4.77 22.56
CA ARG A 210 -9.97 -4.79 23.14
C ARG A 210 -9.71 -5.96 24.05
N GLU A 211 -10.71 -6.41 24.84
CA GLU A 211 -10.57 -7.59 25.70
C GLU A 211 -10.38 -8.83 24.84
N LEU A 212 -11.25 -9.08 23.87
CA LEU A 212 -11.16 -10.26 23.01
C LEU A 212 -9.80 -10.38 22.33
N VAL A 213 -9.33 -9.31 21.65
CA VAL A 213 -8.03 -9.35 20.97
C VAL A 213 -6.85 -9.40 21.93
N HIS A 214 -7.00 -8.86 23.16
CA HIS A 214 -5.97 -8.99 24.19
C HIS A 214 -5.78 -10.44 24.59
N ASP A 215 -6.88 -11.15 24.89
CA ASP A 215 -6.84 -12.53 25.34
C ASP A 215 -6.32 -13.45 24.24
N ALA A 216 -6.84 -13.31 23.03
CA ALA A 216 -6.35 -14.04 21.85
C ALA A 216 -4.86 -13.75 21.57
N GLY A 217 -4.44 -12.48 21.56
CA GLY A 217 -3.05 -12.12 21.34
C GLY A 217 -2.10 -12.71 22.37
N ARG A 218 -2.48 -12.70 23.66
CA ARG A 218 -1.70 -13.31 24.75
C ARG A 218 -1.55 -14.81 24.58
N VAL A 219 -2.63 -15.51 24.20
CA VAL A 219 -2.59 -16.97 23.96
C VAL A 219 -1.60 -17.30 22.84
N HIS A 220 -1.48 -16.45 21.82
CA HIS A 220 -0.61 -16.65 20.67
C HIS A 220 0.76 -15.94 20.79
N GLY A 221 1.16 -15.55 21.99
CA GLY A 221 2.51 -15.09 22.29
C GLY A 221 2.78 -13.61 22.01
N LEU A 222 1.76 -12.82 21.65
CA LEU A 222 1.92 -11.37 21.53
C LEU A 222 2.06 -10.73 22.92
N ASP A 223 3.00 -9.80 23.04
CA ASP A 223 3.23 -9.05 24.27
C ASP A 223 3.62 -7.59 23.99
N GLY A 224 3.90 -6.83 25.04
CA GLY A 224 4.45 -5.48 24.98
C GLY A 224 3.75 -4.56 23.98
N GLU A 225 4.56 -3.95 23.11
CA GLU A 225 4.10 -2.98 22.10
C GLU A 225 3.19 -3.64 21.07
N ARG A 226 3.52 -4.85 20.63
CA ARG A 226 2.76 -5.54 19.60
C ARG A 226 1.33 -5.85 20.05
N LEU A 227 1.16 -6.30 21.29
CA LEU A 227 -0.16 -6.51 21.88
C LEU A 227 -0.94 -5.20 22.04
N ALA A 228 -0.27 -4.10 22.39
CA ALA A 228 -0.91 -2.78 22.46
C ALA A 228 -1.38 -2.29 21.09
N GLU A 229 -0.61 -2.54 20.02
CA GLU A 229 -1.00 -2.23 18.62
C GLU A 229 -2.28 -2.97 18.20
N VAL A 230 -2.36 -4.29 18.42
CA VAL A 230 -3.56 -5.09 18.10
C VAL A 230 -4.79 -4.56 18.85
N ARG A 231 -4.63 -4.23 20.14
CA ARG A 231 -5.72 -3.66 20.95
C ARG A 231 -6.17 -2.30 20.45
N LEU A 232 -5.25 -1.45 20.01
CA LEU A 232 -5.58 -0.15 19.45
C LEU A 232 -6.30 -0.29 18.11
N VAL A 233 -5.85 -1.20 17.25
CA VAL A 233 -6.53 -1.49 15.98
C VAL A 233 -7.97 -1.96 16.21
N ALA A 234 -8.18 -2.91 17.12
CA ALA A 234 -9.53 -3.38 17.45
C ALA A 234 -10.43 -2.26 18.03
N GLN A 235 -9.85 -1.36 18.84
CA GLN A 235 -10.55 -0.18 19.31
C GLN A 235 -10.98 0.73 18.15
N GLU A 236 -10.06 1.05 17.25
CA GLU A 236 -10.35 1.95 16.12
C GLU A 236 -11.40 1.36 15.17
N LEU A 237 -11.34 0.05 14.91
CA LEU A 237 -12.36 -0.65 14.12
C LEU A 237 -13.73 -0.59 14.80
N ALA A 238 -13.80 -0.87 16.11
CA ALA A 238 -15.05 -0.80 16.87
C ALA A 238 -15.61 0.63 16.95
N VAL A 239 -14.76 1.64 17.14
CA VAL A 239 -15.18 3.05 17.15
C VAL A 239 -15.70 3.47 15.76
N ASN A 240 -15.06 3.05 14.68
CA ASN A 240 -15.54 3.31 13.33
C ASN A 240 -16.93 2.71 13.10
N THR A 241 -17.17 1.47 13.52
CA THR A 241 -18.47 0.82 13.47
C THR A 241 -19.54 1.60 14.26
N LEU A 242 -19.23 2.00 15.50
CA LEU A 242 -20.16 2.75 16.35
C LEU A 242 -20.47 4.16 15.82
N THR A 243 -19.58 4.72 15.02
CA THR A 243 -19.70 6.09 14.49
C THR A 243 -20.31 6.11 13.10
N HIS A 244 -19.90 5.19 12.22
CA HIS A 244 -20.19 5.27 10.80
C HIS A 244 -21.14 4.19 10.27
N SER A 245 -21.33 3.07 10.99
CA SER A 245 -22.30 2.06 10.60
C SER A 245 -23.73 2.58 10.89
N PRO A 246 -24.69 2.44 9.95
CA PRO A 246 -26.07 2.89 10.14
C PRO A 246 -26.74 2.28 11.36
N ALA A 247 -26.50 1.01 11.63
CA ALA A 247 -27.03 0.30 12.79
C ALA A 247 -26.22 0.54 14.08
N ARG A 248 -25.05 1.18 13.98
CA ARG A 248 -24.06 1.32 15.06
C ARG A 248 -23.71 -0.02 15.70
N ARG A 249 -23.67 -1.08 14.88
CA ARG A 249 -23.42 -2.45 15.28
C ARG A 249 -22.54 -3.14 14.24
N GLY A 250 -21.71 -4.07 14.71
CA GLY A 250 -20.88 -4.91 13.88
C GLY A 250 -20.46 -6.19 14.60
N LEU A 251 -19.79 -7.06 13.89
CA LEU A 251 -19.22 -8.30 14.39
C LEU A 251 -17.70 -8.20 14.31
N LEU A 252 -17.03 -8.31 15.44
CA LEU A 252 -15.57 -8.46 15.48
C LEU A 252 -15.24 -9.93 15.72
N GLU A 253 -14.37 -10.47 14.86
CA GLU A 253 -13.93 -11.85 14.86
C GLU A 253 -12.40 -11.91 14.95
N VAL A 254 -11.87 -12.92 15.64
CA VAL A 254 -10.44 -13.12 15.85
C VAL A 254 -10.09 -14.59 15.69
N TRP A 255 -9.04 -14.89 14.91
CA TRP A 255 -8.52 -16.24 14.72
C TRP A 255 -7.04 -16.18 14.33
N THR A 256 -6.39 -17.33 14.19
CA THR A 256 -5.05 -17.42 13.59
C THR A 256 -5.13 -18.03 12.19
N ALA A 257 -4.34 -17.48 11.27
CA ALA A 257 -4.15 -18.03 9.95
C ALA A 257 -2.65 -17.93 9.61
N ASP A 258 -2.06 -19.06 9.21
CA ASP A 258 -0.62 -19.17 9.00
C ASP A 258 0.17 -18.63 10.23
N ASP A 259 1.05 -17.67 10.01
CA ASP A 259 1.85 -17.01 11.04
C ASP A 259 1.25 -15.66 11.52
N HIS A 260 -0.09 -15.48 11.39
CA HIS A 260 -0.74 -14.23 11.75
C HIS A 260 -1.90 -14.41 12.73
N LEU A 261 -2.03 -13.48 13.67
CA LEU A 261 -3.31 -13.20 14.33
C LEU A 261 -4.14 -12.32 13.38
N VAL A 262 -5.34 -12.78 13.06
CA VAL A 262 -6.27 -12.07 12.17
C VAL A 262 -7.39 -11.47 13.00
N VAL A 263 -7.65 -10.17 12.78
CA VAL A 263 -8.77 -9.45 13.41
C VAL A 263 -9.65 -8.88 12.30
N GLN A 264 -10.90 -9.26 12.29
CA GLN A 264 -11.88 -8.81 11.31
C GLN A 264 -13.02 -8.06 11.98
N MET A 265 -13.43 -6.93 11.38
CA MET A 265 -14.65 -6.21 11.71
C MET A 265 -15.56 -6.20 10.50
N GLN A 266 -16.80 -6.63 10.70
CA GLN A 266 -17.86 -6.53 9.69
C GLN A 266 -18.99 -5.65 10.23
N ASP A 267 -19.42 -4.68 9.43
CA ASP A 267 -20.58 -3.84 9.76
C ASP A 267 -21.33 -3.36 8.51
N GLY A 268 -22.51 -2.75 8.72
CA GLY A 268 -23.36 -2.25 7.62
C GLY A 268 -22.95 -0.90 7.03
N GLY A 269 -21.79 -0.34 7.41
CA GLY A 269 -21.26 0.90 6.86
C GLY A 269 -20.66 0.73 5.45
N ARG A 270 -20.38 1.85 4.79
CA ARG A 270 -19.69 1.87 3.49
C ARG A 270 -18.57 2.89 3.50
N ILE A 271 -17.41 2.49 3.00
CA ILE A 271 -16.27 3.35 2.77
C ILE A 271 -16.35 3.81 1.31
N ALA A 272 -16.75 5.07 1.08
CA ALA A 272 -16.97 5.61 -0.26
C ALA A 272 -15.68 6.16 -0.90
N ASP A 273 -14.77 6.72 -0.10
CA ASP A 273 -13.47 7.21 -0.58
C ASP A 273 -12.40 6.13 -0.40
N PRO A 274 -11.84 5.56 -1.48
CA PRO A 274 -10.84 4.50 -1.40
C PRO A 274 -9.50 4.98 -0.80
N LEU A 275 -9.31 6.27 -0.63
CA LEU A 275 -8.12 6.85 -0.01
C LEU A 275 -8.26 7.06 1.50
N VAL A 276 -9.43 6.78 2.08
CA VAL A 276 -9.62 6.83 3.54
C VAL A 276 -8.65 5.88 4.24
N GLY A 277 -7.92 6.40 5.23
CA GLY A 277 -6.89 5.68 5.97
C GLY A 277 -5.55 5.53 5.24
N ARG A 278 -5.45 5.85 3.94
CA ARG A 278 -4.20 5.76 3.17
C ARG A 278 -3.44 7.08 3.11
N ARG A 279 -4.09 8.20 3.44
CA ARG A 279 -3.48 9.52 3.57
C ARG A 279 -3.57 9.99 5.02
N PRO A 280 -2.56 10.74 5.52
CA PRO A 280 -2.67 11.41 6.80
C PRO A 280 -3.92 12.30 6.79
N PRO A 281 -4.75 12.27 7.84
CA PRO A 281 -5.91 13.14 7.93
C PRO A 281 -5.49 14.60 7.99
N GLU A 282 -6.23 15.47 7.28
CA GLU A 282 -6.01 16.92 7.30
C GLU A 282 -6.93 17.59 8.34
N PRO A 283 -6.41 18.54 9.15
CA PRO A 283 -7.27 19.30 10.05
C PRO A 283 -8.35 20.09 9.27
N PRO A 284 -9.59 20.22 9.74
CA PRO A 284 -10.09 19.84 11.06
C PRO A 284 -10.75 18.44 11.12
N HIS A 285 -10.48 17.54 10.18
CA HIS A 285 -11.20 16.28 10.07
C HIS A 285 -10.84 15.32 11.21
N VAL A 286 -11.88 14.91 11.95
CA VAL A 286 -11.83 13.81 12.91
C VAL A 286 -12.06 12.53 12.12
N GLY A 287 -11.08 11.62 12.10
CA GLY A 287 -11.21 10.36 11.36
C GLY A 287 -9.84 9.69 11.13
N HIS A 288 -9.08 9.52 12.22
CA HIS A 288 -7.75 8.91 12.16
C HIS A 288 -7.80 7.39 12.21
N GLY A 289 -8.96 6.77 12.50
CA GLY A 289 -9.06 5.36 12.86
C GLY A 289 -8.47 4.42 11.81
N LEU A 290 -8.93 4.47 10.56
CA LEU A 290 -8.38 3.63 9.49
C LEU A 290 -6.93 3.97 9.15
N PHE A 291 -6.51 5.22 9.31
CA PHE A 291 -5.09 5.57 9.15
C PHE A 291 -4.24 4.86 10.21
N VAL A 292 -4.64 4.89 11.48
CA VAL A 292 -3.97 4.16 12.56
C VAL A 292 -3.97 2.65 12.29
N VAL A 293 -5.10 2.09 11.83
CA VAL A 293 -5.20 0.68 11.46
C VAL A 293 -4.15 0.31 10.40
N HIS A 294 -4.03 1.12 9.32
CA HIS A 294 -3.02 0.89 8.30
C HIS A 294 -1.58 1.06 8.81
N GLN A 295 -1.34 1.92 9.82
CA GLN A 295 -0.01 2.10 10.39
C GLN A 295 0.47 0.89 11.19
N LEU A 296 -0.42 0.23 11.91
CA LEU A 296 -0.09 -0.77 12.92
C LEU A 296 -0.18 -2.21 12.42
N ALA A 297 -1.14 -2.52 11.54
CA ALA A 297 -1.29 -3.85 10.98
C ALA A 297 -0.21 -4.17 9.92
N ASP A 298 0.16 -5.43 9.78
CA ASP A 298 1.08 -5.92 8.75
C ASP A 298 0.42 -6.02 7.39
N LEU A 299 -0.90 -6.26 7.35
CA LEU A 299 -1.74 -6.18 6.16
C LEU A 299 -3.14 -5.71 6.58
N VAL A 300 -3.77 -4.89 5.72
CA VAL A 300 -5.18 -4.53 5.83
C VAL A 300 -5.86 -4.83 4.50
N ARG A 301 -6.93 -5.61 4.56
CA ARG A 301 -7.82 -5.87 3.44
C ARG A 301 -9.19 -5.26 3.76
N ILE A 302 -9.74 -4.54 2.81
CA ILE A 302 -11.09 -3.98 2.90
C ILE A 302 -11.91 -4.61 1.79
N HIS A 303 -13.08 -5.16 2.15
CA HIS A 303 -13.98 -5.80 1.20
C HIS A 303 -15.39 -5.23 1.37
N HIS A 304 -16.02 -4.89 0.25
CA HIS A 304 -17.37 -4.34 0.22
C HIS A 304 -18.35 -5.43 -0.23
N GLU A 305 -19.27 -5.75 0.66
CA GLU A 305 -20.38 -6.67 0.39
C GLU A 305 -21.69 -5.89 0.19
N SER A 306 -22.72 -6.59 -0.26
CA SER A 306 -24.08 -6.02 -0.32
C SER A 306 -24.61 -5.61 1.05
N SER A 307 -24.17 -6.30 2.10
CA SER A 307 -24.52 -6.09 3.51
C SER A 307 -23.74 -4.96 4.20
N GLY A 308 -22.61 -4.52 3.65
CA GLY A 308 -21.76 -3.51 4.27
C GLY A 308 -20.30 -3.62 3.91
N THR A 309 -19.42 -3.41 4.89
CA THR A 309 -17.97 -3.45 4.73
C THR A 309 -17.34 -4.44 5.71
N VAL A 310 -16.36 -5.18 5.24
CA VAL A 310 -15.47 -6.03 6.04
C VAL A 310 -14.08 -5.39 6.02
N VAL A 311 -13.52 -5.13 7.20
CA VAL A 311 -12.12 -4.71 7.39
C VAL A 311 -11.38 -5.83 8.10
N ARG A 312 -10.43 -6.46 7.41
CA ARG A 312 -9.61 -7.55 7.95
C ARG A 312 -8.16 -7.08 8.10
N THR A 313 -7.60 -7.33 9.26
CA THR A 313 -6.23 -6.93 9.62
C THR A 313 -5.43 -8.14 10.08
N TYR A 314 -4.16 -8.17 9.70
CA TYR A 314 -3.24 -9.28 9.97
C TYR A 314 -2.08 -8.76 10.82
N PHE A 315 -1.70 -9.52 11.83
CA PHE A 315 -0.60 -9.21 12.72
C PHE A 315 0.31 -10.43 12.83
N ARG A 316 1.54 -10.30 12.35
CA ARG A 316 2.50 -11.40 12.39
C ARG A 316 2.80 -11.82 13.83
N LEU A 317 2.72 -13.11 14.05
CA LEU A 317 3.07 -13.76 15.32
C LEU A 317 4.60 -13.89 15.46
N PRO A 318 5.12 -13.98 16.70
CA PRO A 318 6.55 -14.10 16.98
C PRO A 318 7.18 -15.40 16.50
#